data_a9f60f84e4d2b717672285541545482a
#
_entry.id   a9f60f84e4d2b717672285541545482a
#
_cell.length_a   1.000
_cell.length_b   1.000
_cell.length_c   1.000
_cell.angle_alpha   90.00
_cell.angle_beta   90.00
_cell.angle_gamma   90.00
#
_symmetry.space_group_name_H-M   'P 1'
#
loop_
_entity.id
_entity.type
_entity.pdbx_description
1 polymer ?
#
loop_
_entity_poly.entity_id
_entity_poly.type
_entity_poly.pdbx_seq_one_letter_code
_entity_poly.pdbx_strand_id
1 'polypeptide(L)'
;MAKSKGRVLVAMSGGVDSSVTAYLLQSQGYECIGATMKLYNNDAINNDGHTCCSLDDVEDARDVAFRLGIPHYVFDYSAEFEDEVMRPFVEEYEAGHTPNPCIECNRRMKFSRLLQRAEELGCDFIATGHYARIERAGQDASSAASVDDGSDSWARDYAPASDDVRFELRRGLDATKDQSYVLSFMTQDQLAHTLLPLGGFTKAHVREIAEQQGFINAQKHDSQDIC
;
A
#
# COMPACT_ATOMS: atom_id res chain seq x y z
N MET A 1 23.93 -5.34 -16.60
CA MET A 1 22.62 -4.90 -16.06
C MET A 1 22.40 -5.66 -14.76
N ALA A 2 22.12 -4.98 -13.66
CA ALA A 2 21.76 -5.67 -12.43
C ALA A 2 20.47 -6.48 -12.67
N LYS A 3 20.37 -7.68 -12.08
CA LYS A 3 19.18 -8.52 -12.18
C LYS A 3 18.05 -7.81 -11.41
N SER A 4 16.86 -7.65 -12.00
CA SER A 4 15.70 -7.11 -11.28
C SER A 4 15.40 -7.99 -10.06
N LYS A 5 15.03 -7.38 -8.93
CA LYS A 5 14.59 -8.09 -7.72
C LYS A 5 13.17 -8.66 -7.85
N GLY A 6 12.48 -8.37 -8.94
CA GLY A 6 11.10 -8.78 -9.23
C GLY A 6 10.28 -7.61 -9.74
N ARG A 7 9.06 -7.91 -10.18
CA ARG A 7 8.07 -6.94 -10.65
C ARG A 7 7.03 -6.68 -9.56
N VAL A 8 6.70 -5.41 -9.34
CA VAL A 8 5.81 -4.99 -8.24
C VAL A 8 4.68 -4.12 -8.77
N LEU A 9 3.44 -4.46 -8.42
CA LEU A 9 2.29 -3.58 -8.60
C LEU A 9 2.13 -2.71 -7.34
N VAL A 10 2.37 -1.41 -7.48
CA VAL A 10 2.34 -0.45 -6.37
C VAL A 10 0.98 0.22 -6.28
N ALA A 11 0.27 0.05 -5.17
CA ALA A 11 -0.99 0.77 -4.90
C ALA A 11 -0.69 2.26 -4.68
N MET A 12 -1.08 3.09 -5.63
CA MET A 12 -0.86 4.54 -5.62
C MET A 12 -2.19 5.27 -5.43
N SER A 13 -2.38 5.86 -4.25
CA SER A 13 -3.59 6.61 -3.89
C SER A 13 -3.47 8.12 -4.13
N GLY A 14 -2.38 8.61 -4.74
CA GLY A 14 -2.12 10.05 -4.85
C GLY A 14 -1.60 10.70 -3.57
N GLY A 15 -1.46 9.95 -2.48
CA GLY A 15 -0.87 10.43 -1.23
C GLY A 15 0.66 10.29 -1.18
N VAL A 16 1.29 11.00 -0.24
CA VAL A 16 2.74 11.00 0.00
C VAL A 16 3.28 9.59 0.20
N ASP A 17 2.60 8.79 1.03
CA ASP A 17 3.07 7.46 1.43
C ASP A 17 3.18 6.51 0.24
N SER A 18 2.18 6.48 -0.62
CA SER A 18 2.19 5.64 -1.82
C SER A 18 3.24 6.09 -2.84
N SER A 19 3.49 7.40 -2.93
CA SER A 19 4.51 7.97 -3.81
C SER A 19 5.93 7.61 -3.37
N VAL A 20 6.22 7.73 -2.08
CA VAL A 20 7.51 7.32 -1.51
C VAL A 20 7.69 5.81 -1.59
N THR A 21 6.62 5.03 -1.40
CA THR A 21 6.65 3.58 -1.61
C THR A 21 7.14 3.21 -3.01
N ALA A 22 6.58 3.84 -4.05
CA ALA A 22 6.98 3.60 -5.44
C ALA A 22 8.46 3.97 -5.69
N TYR A 23 8.90 5.11 -5.16
CA TYR A 23 10.30 5.55 -5.25
C TYR A 23 11.28 4.59 -4.57
N LEU A 24 10.98 4.16 -3.34
CA LEU A 24 11.84 3.24 -2.59
C LEU A 24 12.01 1.90 -3.32
N LEU A 25 10.92 1.35 -3.84
CA LEU A 25 10.95 0.11 -4.61
C LEU A 25 11.82 0.24 -5.86
N GLN A 26 11.62 1.31 -6.63
CA GLN A 26 12.40 1.56 -7.83
C GLN A 26 13.89 1.75 -7.51
N SER A 27 14.22 2.51 -6.46
CA SER A 27 15.60 2.73 -6.01
C SER A 27 16.30 1.44 -5.60
N GLN A 28 15.55 0.45 -5.11
CA GLN A 28 16.03 -0.88 -4.75
C GLN A 28 16.13 -1.86 -5.91
N GLY A 29 15.77 -1.43 -7.13
CA GLY A 29 15.91 -2.23 -8.34
C GLY A 29 14.74 -3.14 -8.67
N TYR A 30 13.55 -2.89 -8.11
CA TYR A 30 12.32 -3.53 -8.56
C TYR A 30 11.80 -2.89 -9.84
N GLU A 31 11.15 -3.68 -10.69
CA GLU A 31 10.38 -3.19 -11.83
C GLU A 31 8.98 -2.81 -11.34
N CYS A 32 8.69 -1.50 -11.26
CA CYS A 32 7.46 -1.00 -10.69
C CYS A 32 6.40 -0.70 -11.74
N ILE A 33 5.15 -1.03 -11.41
CA ILE A 33 3.94 -0.61 -12.12
C ILE A 33 3.03 0.07 -11.10
N GLY A 34 2.63 1.32 -11.34
CA GLY A 34 1.68 2.04 -10.50
C GLY A 34 0.24 1.62 -10.78
N ALA A 35 -0.58 1.52 -9.75
CA ALA A 35 -2.00 1.21 -9.85
C ALA A 35 -2.82 2.08 -8.89
N THR A 36 -3.78 2.82 -9.42
CA THR A 36 -4.81 3.50 -8.62
C THR A 36 -6.12 2.72 -8.73
N MET A 37 -6.73 2.42 -7.58
CA MET A 37 -8.06 1.84 -7.52
C MET A 37 -9.09 2.97 -7.40
N LYS A 38 -9.97 3.10 -8.39
CA LYS A 38 -11.15 3.95 -8.29
C LYS A 38 -12.22 3.19 -7.52
N LEU A 39 -12.51 3.64 -6.30
CA LEU A 39 -13.45 2.98 -5.39
C LEU A 39 -14.82 3.65 -5.34
N TYR A 40 -14.96 4.89 -5.85
CA TYR A 40 -16.21 5.66 -5.83
C TYR A 40 -16.52 6.24 -7.20
N ASN A 41 -17.82 6.40 -7.46
CA ASN A 41 -18.33 7.27 -8.51
C ASN A 41 -18.54 8.66 -7.93
N ASN A 42 -17.67 9.61 -8.28
CA ASN A 42 -17.73 10.99 -7.80
C ASN A 42 -19.04 11.72 -8.18
N ASP A 43 -19.71 11.27 -9.24
CA ASP A 43 -21.00 11.85 -9.69
C ASP A 43 -22.15 11.58 -8.70
N ALA A 44 -22.02 10.60 -7.83
CA ALA A 44 -23.04 10.22 -6.85
C ALA A 44 -22.85 10.90 -5.47
N ILE A 45 -21.69 11.50 -5.22
CA ILE A 45 -21.33 12.07 -3.93
C ILE A 45 -21.05 13.55 -4.15
N ASN A 46 -22.04 14.42 -3.82
CA ASN A 46 -21.84 15.87 -3.73
C ASN A 46 -20.90 16.20 -2.55
N ASN A 47 -19.64 15.85 -2.65
CA ASN A 47 -18.66 16.12 -1.60
C ASN A 47 -17.58 17.08 -2.10
N ASP A 48 -17.38 18.13 -1.32
CA ASP A 48 -16.33 19.13 -1.44
C ASP A 48 -14.94 18.51 -1.18
N GLY A 49 -14.51 17.60 -2.03
CA GLY A 49 -13.09 17.46 -2.34
C GLY A 49 -12.20 16.60 -1.44
N HIS A 50 -12.68 15.73 -0.53
CA HIS A 50 -11.82 15.00 0.40
C HIS A 50 -12.03 13.47 0.47
N THR A 51 -12.38 12.83 -0.62
CA THR A 51 -12.40 11.35 -0.65
C THR A 51 -11.06 10.80 -1.10
N CYS A 52 -10.62 9.65 -0.57
CA CYS A 52 -9.30 9.05 -0.84
C CYS A 52 -9.09 8.54 -2.28
N CYS A 53 -9.96 8.86 -3.22
CA CYS A 53 -9.89 8.50 -4.65
C CYS A 53 -10.52 9.60 -5.51
N SER A 54 -10.28 10.88 -5.21
CA SER A 54 -10.70 12.01 -6.04
C SER A 54 -9.99 11.99 -7.39
N LEU A 55 -10.48 12.74 -8.37
CA LEU A 55 -9.79 12.91 -9.66
C LEU A 55 -8.39 13.50 -9.45
N ASP A 56 -8.27 14.45 -8.52
CA ASP A 56 -7.00 15.07 -8.17
C ASP A 56 -6.00 14.04 -7.61
N ASP A 57 -6.47 13.06 -6.81
CA ASP A 57 -5.63 11.99 -6.31
C ASP A 57 -5.10 11.08 -7.43
N VAL A 58 -5.94 10.81 -8.42
CA VAL A 58 -5.53 10.03 -9.61
C VAL A 58 -4.50 10.80 -10.43
N GLU A 59 -4.66 12.11 -10.58
CA GLU A 59 -3.71 12.97 -11.28
C GLU A 59 -2.39 13.05 -10.52
N ASP A 60 -2.40 13.27 -9.21
CA ASP A 60 -1.20 13.23 -8.36
C ASP A 60 -0.44 11.91 -8.50
N ALA A 61 -1.16 10.78 -8.49
CA ALA A 61 -0.55 9.46 -8.67
C ALA A 61 0.09 9.31 -10.05
N ARG A 62 -0.55 9.82 -11.11
CA ARG A 62 -0.02 9.82 -12.48
C ARG A 62 1.22 10.69 -12.61
N ASP A 63 1.21 11.88 -12.02
CA ASP A 63 2.34 12.80 -12.06
C ASP A 63 3.57 12.21 -11.38
N VAL A 64 3.39 11.58 -10.22
CA VAL A 64 4.48 10.86 -9.54
C VAL A 64 4.97 9.68 -10.38
N ALA A 65 4.07 8.86 -10.93
CA ALA A 65 4.45 7.73 -11.78
C ALA A 65 5.21 8.20 -13.04
N PHE A 66 4.74 9.28 -13.68
CA PHE A 66 5.42 9.90 -14.82
C PHE A 66 6.83 10.38 -14.44
N ARG A 67 6.97 11.05 -13.30
CA ARG A 67 8.26 11.51 -12.78
C ARG A 67 9.23 10.37 -12.50
N LEU A 68 8.73 9.25 -11.98
CA LEU A 68 9.51 8.03 -11.76
C LEU A 68 9.77 7.23 -13.05
N GLY A 69 9.10 7.56 -14.15
CA GLY A 69 9.21 6.83 -15.41
C GLY A 69 8.62 5.41 -15.35
N ILE A 70 7.62 5.19 -14.50
CA ILE A 70 6.92 3.91 -14.37
C ILE A 70 5.54 3.95 -15.05
N PRO A 71 5.06 2.84 -15.64
CA PRO A 71 3.70 2.77 -16.16
C PRO A 71 2.69 2.89 -15.01
N HIS A 72 1.53 3.51 -15.28
CA HIS A 72 0.46 3.68 -14.30
C HIS A 72 -0.90 3.34 -14.90
N TYR A 73 -1.69 2.56 -14.16
CA TYR A 73 -3.02 2.13 -14.54
C TYR A 73 -4.06 2.56 -13.49
N VAL A 74 -5.28 2.82 -13.96
CA VAL A 74 -6.43 3.05 -13.07
C VAL A 74 -7.41 1.90 -13.27
N PHE A 75 -7.75 1.23 -12.18
CA PHE A 75 -8.73 0.15 -12.16
C PHE A 75 -10.01 0.62 -11.49
N ASP A 76 -11.13 0.49 -12.17
CA ASP A 76 -12.44 0.81 -11.60
C ASP A 76 -12.97 -0.41 -10.83
N TYR A 77 -13.07 -0.26 -9.53
CA TYR A 77 -13.62 -1.22 -8.58
C TYR A 77 -14.79 -0.64 -7.80
N SER A 78 -15.46 0.39 -8.34
CA SER A 78 -16.54 1.09 -7.63
C SER A 78 -17.72 0.18 -7.32
N ALA A 79 -18.08 -0.71 -8.22
CA ALA A 79 -19.18 -1.67 -7.99
C ALA A 79 -18.83 -2.70 -6.92
N GLU A 80 -17.62 -3.26 -6.98
CA GLU A 80 -17.15 -4.24 -5.99
C GLU A 80 -16.98 -3.61 -4.62
N PHE A 81 -16.52 -2.35 -4.56
CA PHE A 81 -16.39 -1.65 -3.30
C PHE A 81 -17.74 -1.36 -2.65
N GLU A 82 -18.74 -0.99 -3.44
CA GLU A 82 -20.12 -0.81 -2.94
C GLU A 82 -20.66 -2.13 -2.37
N ASP A 83 -20.51 -3.23 -3.11
CA ASP A 83 -21.06 -4.52 -2.73
C ASP A 83 -20.31 -5.19 -1.57
N GLU A 84 -18.99 -5.12 -1.55
CA GLU A 84 -18.16 -5.90 -0.63
C GLU A 84 -17.71 -5.11 0.61
N VAL A 85 -17.79 -3.77 0.59
CA VAL A 85 -17.32 -2.91 1.69
C VAL A 85 -18.44 -2.01 2.20
N MET A 86 -19.08 -1.22 1.32
CA MET A 86 -20.04 -0.21 1.77
C MET A 86 -21.33 -0.83 2.28
N ARG A 87 -21.94 -1.75 1.53
CA ARG A 87 -23.18 -2.41 1.92
C ARG A 87 -23.03 -3.21 3.22
N PRO A 88 -22.02 -4.09 3.39
CA PRO A 88 -21.79 -4.77 4.66
C PRO A 88 -21.56 -3.82 5.83
N PHE A 89 -20.87 -2.70 5.59
CA PHE A 89 -20.67 -1.69 6.63
C PHE A 89 -22.00 -1.11 7.14
N VAL A 90 -22.93 -0.77 6.22
CA VAL A 90 -24.25 -0.25 6.59
C VAL A 90 -25.06 -1.30 7.34
N GLU A 91 -25.10 -2.54 6.83
CA GLU A 91 -25.85 -3.65 7.43
C GLU A 91 -25.37 -3.96 8.87
N GLU A 92 -24.05 -4.03 9.10
CA GLU A 92 -23.47 -4.24 10.42
C GLU A 92 -23.77 -3.06 11.38
N TYR A 93 -23.71 -1.83 10.86
CA TYR A 93 -24.03 -0.65 11.66
C TYR A 93 -25.51 -0.61 12.06
N GLU A 94 -26.43 -0.93 11.14
CA GLU A 94 -27.86 -1.05 11.41
C GLU A 94 -28.18 -2.19 12.40
N ALA A 95 -27.37 -3.25 12.39
CA ALA A 95 -27.47 -4.34 13.37
C ALA A 95 -26.93 -3.97 14.76
N GLY A 96 -26.41 -2.75 14.95
CA GLY A 96 -25.88 -2.25 16.22
C GLY A 96 -24.43 -2.65 16.49
N HIS A 97 -23.69 -3.13 15.49
CA HIS A 97 -22.27 -3.40 15.59
C HIS A 97 -21.44 -2.14 15.28
N THR A 98 -20.14 -2.20 15.55
CA THR A 98 -19.19 -1.14 15.21
C THR A 98 -18.17 -1.70 14.20
N PRO A 99 -18.52 -1.78 12.91
CA PRO A 99 -17.64 -2.32 11.87
C PRO A 99 -16.47 -1.38 11.60
N ASN A 100 -15.36 -1.96 11.13
CA ASN A 100 -14.21 -1.20 10.63
C ASN A 100 -14.08 -1.40 9.10
N PRO A 101 -14.56 -0.45 8.29
CA PRO A 101 -14.55 -0.59 6.83
C PRO A 101 -13.15 -0.61 6.26
N CYS A 102 -12.14 -0.03 6.94
CA CYS A 102 -10.75 -0.07 6.49
C CYS A 102 -10.19 -1.51 6.48
N ILE A 103 -10.59 -2.35 7.44
CA ILE A 103 -10.19 -3.77 7.44
C ILE A 103 -10.79 -4.48 6.23
N GLU A 104 -12.08 -4.29 5.95
CA GLU A 104 -12.73 -4.93 4.80
C GLU A 104 -12.21 -4.38 3.46
N CYS A 105 -11.96 -3.08 3.35
CA CYS A 105 -11.32 -2.48 2.17
C CYS A 105 -9.94 -3.10 1.92
N ASN A 106 -9.10 -3.21 2.94
CA ASN A 106 -7.80 -3.86 2.79
C ASN A 106 -7.96 -5.33 2.38
N ARG A 107 -8.84 -6.09 3.06
CA ARG A 107 -9.06 -7.51 2.79
C ARG A 107 -9.59 -7.77 1.38
N ARG A 108 -10.65 -7.06 0.96
CA ARG A 108 -11.37 -7.32 -0.28
C ARG A 108 -10.73 -6.66 -1.49
N MET A 109 -10.34 -5.39 -1.35
CA MET A 109 -9.85 -4.62 -2.47
C MET A 109 -8.33 -4.76 -2.64
N LYS A 110 -7.52 -4.37 -1.64
CA LYS A 110 -6.06 -4.30 -1.81
C LYS A 110 -5.41 -5.68 -1.83
N PHE A 111 -5.69 -6.53 -0.84
CA PHE A 111 -5.00 -7.81 -0.68
C PHE A 111 -5.79 -9.01 -1.27
N SER A 112 -6.85 -8.74 -2.02
CA SER A 112 -7.55 -9.72 -2.85
C SER A 112 -7.58 -9.26 -4.31
N ARG A 113 -8.40 -8.24 -4.65
CA ARG A 113 -8.58 -7.78 -6.04
C ARG A 113 -7.30 -7.25 -6.69
N LEU A 114 -6.55 -6.39 -5.97
CA LEU A 114 -5.31 -5.84 -6.50
C LEU A 114 -4.21 -6.90 -6.59
N LEU A 115 -4.15 -7.86 -5.66
CA LEU A 115 -3.21 -8.97 -5.73
C LEU A 115 -3.51 -9.86 -6.97
N GLN A 116 -4.77 -10.20 -7.19
CA GLN A 116 -5.18 -10.91 -8.42
C GLN A 116 -4.76 -10.15 -9.68
N ARG A 117 -4.94 -8.82 -9.69
CA ARG A 117 -4.53 -7.99 -10.83
C ARG A 117 -3.02 -7.98 -11.01
N ALA A 118 -2.26 -8.02 -9.91
CA ALA A 118 -0.80 -8.13 -9.98
C ALA A 118 -0.37 -9.44 -10.64
N GLU A 119 -0.99 -10.56 -10.29
CA GLU A 119 -0.74 -11.86 -10.92
C GLU A 119 -1.05 -11.82 -12.43
N GLU A 120 -2.18 -11.25 -12.83
CA GLU A 120 -2.57 -11.09 -14.24
C GLU A 120 -1.58 -10.24 -15.05
N LEU A 121 -0.93 -9.26 -14.40
CA LEU A 121 0.10 -8.42 -14.99
C LEU A 121 1.51 -9.03 -14.91
N GLY A 122 1.64 -10.24 -14.36
CA GLY A 122 2.91 -10.93 -14.17
C GLY A 122 3.81 -10.24 -13.16
N CYS A 123 3.22 -9.64 -12.13
CA CYS A 123 3.95 -9.09 -10.99
C CYS A 123 4.15 -10.17 -9.92
N ASP A 124 5.32 -10.14 -9.30
CA ASP A 124 5.69 -11.05 -8.22
C ASP A 124 5.13 -10.57 -6.87
N PHE A 125 4.91 -9.25 -6.76
CA PHE A 125 4.49 -8.59 -5.53
C PHE A 125 3.43 -7.53 -5.79
N ILE A 126 2.68 -7.23 -4.72
CA ILE A 126 2.03 -5.93 -4.54
C ILE A 126 2.77 -5.13 -3.48
N ALA A 127 2.65 -3.79 -3.54
CA ALA A 127 3.17 -2.93 -2.49
C ALA A 127 2.18 -1.83 -2.14
N THR A 128 2.18 -1.45 -0.87
CA THR A 128 1.31 -0.39 -0.35
C THR A 128 2.07 0.50 0.63
N GLY A 129 1.59 1.73 0.83
CA GLY A 129 2.14 2.69 1.78
C GLY A 129 1.75 2.45 3.25
N HIS A 130 1.46 1.24 3.66
CA HIS A 130 1.15 0.96 5.06
C HIS A 130 2.39 0.96 5.94
N TYR A 131 2.24 1.53 7.13
CA TYR A 131 3.24 1.50 8.21
C TYR A 131 3.11 0.20 9.01
N ALA A 132 3.61 -0.88 8.44
CA ALA A 132 3.73 -2.19 9.08
C ALA A 132 4.93 -2.92 8.48
N ARG A 133 5.43 -3.97 9.11
CA ARG A 133 6.58 -4.74 8.62
C ARG A 133 6.18 -6.19 8.38
N ILE A 134 6.76 -6.79 7.35
CA ILE A 134 6.63 -8.21 7.07
C ILE A 134 8.03 -8.81 7.15
N GLU A 135 8.24 -9.71 8.09
CA GLU A 135 9.52 -10.36 8.36
C GLU A 135 9.40 -11.89 8.18
N ARG A 136 10.50 -12.54 7.83
CA ARG A 136 10.54 -14.01 7.84
C ARG A 136 10.68 -14.50 9.28
N ALA A 137 9.86 -15.48 9.68
CA ALA A 137 9.95 -16.09 10.99
C ALA A 137 11.35 -16.71 11.21
N GLY A 138 11.91 -16.51 12.40
CA GLY A 138 13.24 -17.03 12.76
C GLY A 138 14.42 -16.19 12.29
N GLN A 139 14.22 -15.08 11.60
CA GLN A 139 15.26 -14.07 11.43
C GLN A 139 15.27 -13.19 12.69
N ASP A 140 16.42 -13.19 13.39
CA ASP A 140 16.57 -12.42 14.62
C ASP A 140 16.29 -10.93 14.37
N ALA A 141 15.44 -10.36 15.21
CA ALA A 141 15.13 -8.94 15.24
C ALA A 141 16.37 -8.04 15.49
N SER A 142 17.52 -8.62 15.77
CA SER A 142 18.80 -7.93 15.93
C SER A 142 19.37 -7.36 14.63
N SER A 143 18.85 -7.79 13.48
CA SER A 143 19.12 -7.16 12.17
C SER A 143 18.07 -6.12 11.80
N ALA A 144 17.04 -5.92 12.61
CA ALA A 144 16.12 -4.82 12.47
C ALA A 144 16.90 -3.53 12.75
N ALA A 145 17.33 -2.92 11.67
CA ALA A 145 18.19 -1.75 11.67
C ALA A 145 17.73 -0.67 12.63
N SER A 146 18.73 -0.03 13.17
CA SER A 146 18.60 1.27 13.82
C SER A 146 17.68 2.19 13.04
N VAL A 147 16.77 2.79 13.75
CA VAL A 147 15.91 3.88 13.34
C VAL A 147 16.68 4.83 12.43
N ASP A 148 16.13 5.15 11.26
CA ASP A 148 16.51 6.30 10.44
C ASP A 148 17.66 6.15 9.42
N ASP A 149 18.15 4.96 9.13
CA ASP A 149 19.22 4.81 8.12
C ASP A 149 18.74 4.37 6.72
N GLY A 150 17.41 4.29 6.52
CA GLY A 150 16.87 3.83 5.23
C GLY A 150 17.17 2.35 4.96
N SER A 151 17.33 1.55 6.02
CA SER A 151 17.70 0.15 5.86
C SER A 151 16.68 -0.60 5.02
N ASP A 152 17.19 -1.34 4.05
CA ASP A 152 16.44 -2.14 3.09
C ASP A 152 15.89 -3.45 3.70
N SER A 153 15.62 -3.46 4.99
CA SER A 153 15.14 -4.65 5.72
C SER A 153 13.81 -5.21 5.17
N TRP A 154 13.03 -4.36 4.47
CA TRP A 154 11.80 -4.74 3.78
C TRP A 154 12.05 -5.32 2.38
N ALA A 155 13.22 -5.01 1.77
CA ALA A 155 13.54 -5.46 0.42
C ALA A 155 13.92 -6.95 0.45
N ARG A 156 13.25 -7.72 -0.38
CA ARG A 156 13.49 -9.17 -0.49
C ARG A 156 13.36 -9.63 -1.92
N ASP A 157 14.11 -10.68 -2.28
CA ASP A 157 13.87 -11.40 -3.51
C ASP A 157 12.56 -12.19 -3.38
N TYR A 158 11.86 -12.35 -4.50
CA TYR A 158 10.70 -13.22 -4.53
C TYR A 158 11.10 -14.63 -4.09
N ALA A 159 10.38 -15.12 -3.09
CA ALA A 159 10.43 -16.53 -2.68
C ALA A 159 8.98 -16.95 -2.41
N PRO A 160 8.46 -17.96 -3.11
CA PRO A 160 7.11 -18.44 -2.85
C PRO A 160 6.97 -18.87 -1.40
N ALA A 161 5.78 -18.73 -0.84
CA ALA A 161 5.47 -19.29 0.46
C ALA A 161 5.66 -20.82 0.38
N SER A 162 6.36 -21.39 1.36
CA SER A 162 6.55 -22.83 1.50
C SER A 162 6.37 -23.23 2.97
N ASP A 163 6.21 -24.51 3.23
CA ASP A 163 6.05 -25.01 4.61
C ASP A 163 7.23 -24.62 5.51
N ASP A 164 8.41 -24.38 4.92
CA ASP A 164 9.63 -24.00 5.64
C ASP A 164 9.81 -22.46 5.77
N VAL A 165 9.02 -21.65 5.05
CA VAL A 165 9.15 -20.19 5.06
C VAL A 165 7.84 -19.56 5.54
N ARG A 166 7.83 -19.11 6.78
CA ARG A 166 6.71 -18.36 7.37
C ARG A 166 7.03 -16.88 7.43
N PHE A 167 6.00 -16.07 7.26
CA PHE A 167 6.06 -14.62 7.39
C PHE A 167 5.28 -14.15 8.60
N GLU A 168 5.79 -13.13 9.27
CA GLU A 168 5.18 -12.50 10.42
C GLU A 168 4.86 -11.03 10.09
N LEU A 169 3.61 -10.64 10.38
CA LEU A 169 3.23 -9.23 10.36
C LEU A 169 3.64 -8.59 11.69
N ARG A 170 4.40 -7.53 11.60
CA ARG A 170 4.92 -6.79 12.75
C ARG A 170 4.47 -5.33 12.70
N ARG A 171 4.47 -4.69 13.86
CA ARG A 171 4.20 -3.25 13.96
C ARG A 171 5.21 -2.44 13.17
N GLY A 172 4.76 -1.31 12.62
CA GLY A 172 5.63 -0.30 12.06
C GLY A 172 6.57 0.31 13.11
N LEU A 173 7.67 0.90 12.65
CA LEU A 173 8.62 1.60 13.51
C LEU A 173 7.98 2.84 14.15
N ASP A 174 7.24 3.61 13.39
CA ASP A 174 6.49 4.76 13.90
C ASP A 174 5.22 4.27 14.61
N ALA A 175 5.30 4.20 15.94
CA ALA A 175 4.18 3.74 16.76
C ALA A 175 2.93 4.64 16.64
N THR A 176 3.10 5.91 16.21
CA THR A 176 1.98 6.85 16.03
C THR A 176 1.24 6.62 14.70
N LYS A 177 1.87 5.91 13.77
CA LYS A 177 1.35 5.60 12.43
C LYS A 177 1.14 4.11 12.19
N ASP A 178 1.40 3.24 13.19
CA ASP A 178 1.26 1.79 13.02
C ASP A 178 -0.11 1.40 12.49
N GLN A 179 -0.10 0.67 11.39
CA GLN A 179 -1.29 0.17 10.67
C GLN A 179 -1.36 -1.36 10.64
N SER A 180 -0.54 -2.05 11.42
CA SER A 180 -0.52 -3.52 11.44
C SER A 180 -1.89 -4.12 11.79
N TYR A 181 -2.70 -3.41 12.58
CA TYR A 181 -4.02 -3.89 13.02
C TYR A 181 -5.01 -4.04 11.85
N VAL A 182 -4.98 -3.16 10.84
CA VAL A 182 -5.86 -3.27 9.66
C VAL A 182 -5.40 -4.34 8.67
N LEU A 183 -4.25 -4.97 8.91
CA LEU A 183 -3.64 -6.03 8.09
C LEU A 183 -3.65 -7.40 8.78
N SER A 184 -4.22 -7.51 9.99
CA SER A 184 -4.17 -8.73 10.82
C SER A 184 -4.84 -9.96 10.19
N PHE A 185 -5.66 -9.77 9.17
CA PHE A 185 -6.34 -10.83 8.42
C PHE A 185 -5.47 -11.51 7.36
N MET A 186 -4.29 -10.96 7.04
CA MET A 186 -3.47 -11.43 5.91
C MET A 186 -3.03 -12.89 6.08
N THR A 187 -3.21 -13.67 5.03
CA THR A 187 -2.73 -15.05 4.94
C THR A 187 -1.23 -15.10 4.68
N GLN A 188 -0.61 -16.28 4.87
CA GLN A 188 0.81 -16.47 4.58
C GLN A 188 1.15 -16.21 3.12
N ASP A 189 0.26 -16.60 2.21
CA ASP A 189 0.41 -16.33 0.79
C ASP A 189 0.37 -14.82 0.50
N GLN A 190 -0.58 -14.10 1.05
CA GLN A 190 -0.66 -12.64 0.91
C GLN A 190 0.57 -11.94 1.50
N LEU A 191 1.07 -12.40 2.66
CA LEU A 191 2.29 -11.86 3.26
C LEU A 191 3.52 -12.13 2.38
N ALA A 192 3.58 -13.31 1.76
CA ALA A 192 4.68 -13.67 0.84
C ALA A 192 4.76 -12.74 -0.38
N HIS A 193 3.61 -12.32 -0.91
CA HIS A 193 3.49 -11.50 -2.11
C HIS A 193 3.31 -9.99 -1.84
N THR A 194 3.53 -9.54 -0.60
CA THR A 194 3.34 -8.13 -0.22
C THR A 194 4.64 -7.49 0.25
N LEU A 195 4.90 -6.25 -0.19
CA LEU A 195 6.00 -5.41 0.28
C LEU A 195 5.42 -4.17 0.98
N LEU A 196 5.94 -3.86 2.16
CA LEU A 196 5.57 -2.70 2.97
C LEU A 196 6.81 -1.83 3.26
N PRO A 197 7.29 -1.04 2.27
CA PRO A 197 8.55 -0.30 2.41
C PRO A 197 8.57 0.70 3.56
N LEU A 198 7.42 1.28 3.91
CA LEU A 198 7.34 2.33 4.93
C LEU A 198 7.37 1.81 6.36
N GLY A 199 7.32 0.50 6.56
CA GLY A 199 7.28 -0.09 7.90
C GLY A 199 8.52 0.21 8.77
N GLY A 200 9.66 0.51 8.16
CA GLY A 200 10.91 0.89 8.82
C GLY A 200 11.18 2.41 8.90
N PHE A 201 10.21 3.25 8.52
CA PHE A 201 10.36 4.70 8.46
C PHE A 201 9.43 5.42 9.42
N THR A 202 9.85 6.61 9.88
CA THR A 202 8.95 7.56 10.53
C THR A 202 8.20 8.39 9.46
N LYS A 203 7.02 8.89 9.79
CA LYS A 203 6.25 9.75 8.89
C LYS A 203 7.02 11.03 8.50
N ALA A 204 7.80 11.58 9.42
CA ALA A 204 8.65 12.74 9.16
C ALA A 204 9.66 12.43 8.05
N HIS A 205 10.38 11.31 8.16
CA HIS A 205 11.36 10.90 7.17
C HIS A 205 10.72 10.60 5.78
N VAL A 206 9.53 9.99 5.77
CA VAL A 206 8.79 9.78 4.51
C VAL A 206 8.48 11.11 3.81
N ARG A 207 8.10 12.16 4.56
CA ARG A 207 7.88 13.50 4.00
C ARG A 207 9.16 14.14 3.49
N GLU A 208 10.26 14.00 4.21
CA GLU A 208 11.58 14.48 3.76
C GLU A 208 12.00 13.83 2.43
N ILE A 209 11.82 12.52 2.29
CA ILE A 209 12.08 11.82 1.03
C ILE A 209 11.20 12.39 -0.10
N ALA A 210 9.91 12.58 0.13
CA ALA A 210 9.00 13.14 -0.86
C ALA A 210 9.41 14.55 -1.32
N GLU A 211 9.83 15.40 -0.38
CA GLU A 211 10.34 16.75 -0.66
C GLU A 211 11.65 16.70 -1.46
N GLN A 212 12.60 15.87 -1.05
CA GLN A 212 13.87 15.69 -1.76
C GLN A 212 13.68 15.20 -3.20
N GLN A 213 12.69 14.32 -3.42
CA GLN A 213 12.32 13.86 -4.75
C GLN A 213 11.48 14.89 -5.52
N GLY A 214 11.03 15.97 -4.87
CA GLY A 214 10.20 17.03 -5.46
C GLY A 214 8.85 16.51 -5.93
N PHE A 215 8.21 15.61 -5.19
CA PHE A 215 6.88 15.13 -5.50
C PHE A 215 5.85 16.24 -5.26
N ILE A 216 4.89 16.39 -6.19
CA ILE A 216 3.88 17.43 -6.14
C ILE A 216 3.01 17.34 -4.88
N ASN A 217 2.82 16.13 -4.37
CA ASN A 217 2.00 15.83 -3.20
C ASN A 217 2.80 15.76 -1.89
N ALA A 218 4.09 16.17 -1.85
CA ALA A 218 4.94 16.10 -0.65
C ALA A 218 4.33 16.81 0.57
N GLN A 219 3.61 17.92 0.36
CA GLN A 219 2.96 18.72 1.40
C GLN A 219 1.48 18.35 1.62
N LYS A 220 0.98 17.33 0.91
CA LYS A 220 -0.42 16.90 1.04
C LYS A 220 -0.69 16.35 2.44
N HIS A 221 -1.83 16.74 3.02
CA HIS A 221 -2.28 16.19 4.28
C HIS A 221 -2.57 14.69 4.16
N ASP A 222 -2.36 13.95 5.25
CA ASP A 222 -2.73 12.55 5.28
C ASP A 222 -4.26 12.44 5.12
N SER A 223 -4.71 11.52 4.28
CA SER A 223 -6.12 11.14 4.29
C SER A 223 -6.44 10.51 5.64
N GLN A 224 -7.35 11.13 6.38
CA GLN A 224 -7.82 10.65 7.68
C GLN A 224 -9.22 10.04 7.55
N ASP A 225 -9.75 10.06 6.35
CA ASP A 225 -11.11 9.60 6.11
C ASP A 225 -11.15 8.08 6.07
N ILE A 226 -12.18 7.57 6.73
CA ILE A 226 -12.65 6.21 6.50
C ILE A 226 -13.23 6.22 5.09
N CYS A 227 -12.69 5.40 4.23
CA CYS A 227 -13.17 5.28 2.85
C CYS A 227 -14.64 4.90 2.81
#